data_9be5cc29a224c46fe9952d9edf82c976
#
_entry.id   9be5cc29a224c46fe9952d9edf82c976
#
_cell.length_a   1.000
_cell.length_b   1.000
_cell.length_c   1.000
_cell.angle_alpha   90.00
_cell.angle_beta   90.00
_cell.angle_gamma   90.00
#
_symmetry.space_group_name_H-M   'P 1'
#
loop_
_entity.id
_entity.type
_entity.pdbx_description
1 polymer ?
#
loop_
_entity_poly.entity_id
_entity_poly.type
_entity_poly.pdbx_seq_one_letter_code
_entity_poly.pdbx_strand_id
1 'polypeptide(L)'
;MDEGRFFAENRMMEEQMGKLRWRCRRGMKELDLLTLGYLERYYLTASAEERQAFAELLELQDPLLMSYMVGREIPADAVTARVVGVMRTLLNSTDGV
;
A
#
# COMPACT_ATOMS: atom_id res chain seq x y z
N MET A 1 23.09 9.20 -23.10
CA MET A 1 22.01 8.30 -23.32
C MET A 1 21.64 7.54 -22.09
N ASP A 2 20.39 7.44 -21.87
CA ASP A 2 19.87 7.02 -20.59
C ASP A 2 19.49 5.56 -20.49
N GLU A 3 19.92 4.73 -21.43
CA GLU A 3 19.56 3.32 -21.40
C GLU A 3 20.01 2.62 -20.13
N GLY A 4 21.26 2.84 -19.71
CA GLY A 4 21.77 2.24 -18.48
C GLY A 4 21.02 2.74 -17.27
N ARG A 5 20.69 4.02 -17.26
CA ARG A 5 19.94 4.63 -16.16
C ARG A 5 18.53 4.08 -16.12
N PHE A 6 17.89 3.93 -17.28
CA PHE A 6 16.54 3.38 -17.34
C PHE A 6 16.49 1.97 -16.76
N PHE A 7 17.44 1.10 -17.16
CA PHE A 7 17.45 -0.26 -16.64
C PHE A 7 17.75 -0.30 -15.15
N ALA A 8 18.64 0.59 -14.66
CA ALA A 8 18.95 0.64 -13.23
C ALA A 8 17.73 1.07 -12.43
N GLU A 9 17.02 2.09 -12.88
CA GLU A 9 15.82 2.57 -12.21
C GLU A 9 14.73 1.50 -12.21
N ASN A 10 14.56 0.81 -13.31
CA ASN A 10 13.57 -0.24 -13.44
C ASN A 10 13.88 -1.39 -12.50
N ARG A 11 15.15 -1.77 -12.39
CA ARG A 11 15.57 -2.83 -11.48
C ARG A 11 15.33 -2.43 -10.01
N MET A 12 15.66 -1.19 -9.67
CA MET A 12 15.42 -0.68 -8.33
C MET A 12 13.94 -0.69 -7.98
N MET A 13 13.11 -0.32 -8.95
CA MET A 13 11.67 -0.33 -8.77
C MET A 13 11.17 -1.76 -8.52
N GLU A 14 11.66 -2.73 -9.29
CA GLU A 14 11.28 -4.13 -9.11
C GLU A 14 11.68 -4.65 -7.74
N GLU A 15 12.89 -4.31 -7.29
CA GLU A 15 13.36 -4.73 -5.97
C GLU A 15 12.50 -4.12 -4.87
N GLN A 16 12.18 -2.83 -5.01
CA GLN A 16 11.35 -2.16 -4.04
C GLN A 16 9.94 -2.75 -4.00
N MET A 17 9.37 -3.04 -5.17
CA MET A 17 8.07 -3.67 -5.26
C MET A 17 8.07 -5.04 -4.60
N GLY A 18 9.13 -5.81 -4.79
CA GLY A 18 9.27 -7.10 -4.16
C GLY A 18 9.28 -7.01 -2.64
N LYS A 19 10.02 -6.04 -2.11
CA LYS A 19 10.07 -5.81 -0.66
C LYS A 19 8.70 -5.39 -0.12
N LEU A 20 8.03 -4.51 -0.84
CA LEU A 20 6.70 -4.07 -0.42
C LEU A 20 5.70 -5.22 -0.47
N ARG A 21 5.75 -6.02 -1.52
CA ARG A 21 4.87 -7.17 -1.65
C ARG A 21 5.07 -8.14 -0.48
N TRP A 22 6.31 -8.35 -0.08
CA TRP A 22 6.61 -9.18 1.06
C TRP A 22 6.00 -8.61 2.35
N ARG A 23 6.13 -7.29 2.53
CA ARG A 23 5.58 -6.62 3.72
C ARG A 23 4.05 -6.60 3.72
N CYS A 24 3.43 -6.79 2.57
CA CYS A 24 1.98 -6.88 2.48
C CYS A 24 1.44 -8.21 2.99
N ARG A 25 2.30 -9.19 3.17
CA ARG A 25 1.90 -10.49 3.70
C ARG A 25 1.89 -10.43 5.22
N ARG A 26 0.73 -10.14 5.75
CA ARG A 26 0.57 -9.90 7.19
C ARG A 26 0.12 -11.14 7.96
N GLY A 27 -0.34 -12.18 7.26
CA GLY A 27 -0.88 -13.36 7.90
C GLY A 27 -2.35 -13.27 8.24
N MET A 28 -2.95 -12.11 7.98
CA MET A 28 -4.39 -11.92 8.13
C MET A 28 -4.96 -11.70 6.74
N LYS A 29 -5.88 -12.55 6.34
CA LYS A 29 -6.41 -12.57 4.99
C LYS A 29 -6.96 -11.21 4.55
N GLU A 30 -7.72 -10.55 5.43
CA GLU A 30 -8.30 -9.26 5.13
C GLU A 30 -7.24 -8.18 4.91
N LEU A 31 -6.23 -8.15 5.76
CA LEU A 31 -5.15 -7.17 5.61
C LEU A 31 -4.32 -7.45 4.37
N ASP A 32 -4.02 -8.72 4.12
CA ASP A 32 -3.26 -9.09 2.92
C ASP A 32 -3.98 -8.62 1.66
N LEU A 33 -5.29 -8.80 1.62
CA LEU A 33 -6.10 -8.39 0.48
C LEU A 33 -6.02 -6.88 0.25
N LEU A 34 -6.14 -6.10 1.31
CA LEU A 34 -6.14 -4.64 1.22
C LEU A 34 -4.76 -4.09 0.87
N THR A 35 -3.72 -4.61 1.50
CA THR A 35 -2.37 -4.11 1.25
C THR A 35 -1.88 -4.53 -0.13
N LEU A 36 -2.07 -5.79 -0.50
CA LEU A 36 -1.69 -6.26 -1.82
C LEU A 36 -2.53 -5.58 -2.91
N GLY A 37 -3.81 -5.39 -2.64
CA GLY A 37 -4.70 -4.72 -3.58
C GLY A 37 -4.25 -3.30 -3.88
N TYR A 38 -3.87 -2.54 -2.85
CA TYR A 38 -3.36 -1.20 -3.06
C TYR A 38 -2.06 -1.23 -3.86
N LEU A 39 -1.15 -2.12 -3.49
CA LEU A 39 0.14 -2.22 -4.16
C LEU A 39 -0.04 -2.51 -5.66
N GLU A 40 -0.92 -3.42 -5.99
CA GLU A 40 -1.11 -3.85 -7.37
C GLU A 40 -1.90 -2.85 -8.21
N ARG A 41 -2.87 -2.17 -7.61
CA ARG A 41 -3.78 -1.31 -8.37
C ARG A 41 -3.42 0.16 -8.34
N TYR A 42 -2.84 0.65 -7.27
CA TYR A 42 -2.70 2.08 -7.06
C TYR A 42 -1.29 2.57 -6.85
N TYR A 43 -0.39 1.72 -6.36
CA TYR A 43 0.93 2.18 -5.93
C TYR A 43 1.72 2.86 -7.05
N LEU A 44 1.73 2.27 -8.23
CA LEU A 44 2.54 2.80 -9.33
C LEU A 44 2.04 4.14 -9.86
N THR A 45 0.76 4.42 -9.72
CA THR A 45 0.20 5.69 -10.17
C THR A 45 0.03 6.70 -9.04
N ALA A 46 0.33 6.31 -7.81
CA ALA A 46 0.22 7.19 -6.66
C ALA A 46 1.36 8.21 -6.66
N SER A 47 1.14 9.33 -5.98
CA SER A 47 2.18 10.33 -5.82
C SER A 47 3.29 9.79 -4.93
N ALA A 48 4.46 10.45 -4.96
CA ALA A 48 5.58 10.05 -4.12
C ALA A 48 5.19 10.09 -2.64
N GLU A 49 4.40 11.09 -2.25
CA GLU A 49 3.96 11.23 -0.86
C GLU A 49 3.03 10.08 -0.46
N GLU A 50 2.13 9.71 -1.36
CA GLU A 50 1.21 8.60 -1.09
C GLU A 50 1.96 7.27 -1.02
N ARG A 51 2.94 7.07 -1.88
CA ARG A 51 3.76 5.86 -1.84
C ARG A 51 4.53 5.76 -0.54
N GLN A 52 5.07 6.89 -0.07
CA GLN A 52 5.76 6.93 1.21
C GLN A 52 4.81 6.61 2.36
N ALA A 53 3.61 7.19 2.32
CA ALA A 53 2.60 6.93 3.34
C ALA A 53 2.21 5.46 3.37
N PHE A 54 2.05 4.83 2.21
CA PHE A 54 1.74 3.41 2.12
C PHE A 54 2.86 2.57 2.73
N ALA A 55 4.11 2.89 2.41
CA ALA A 55 5.25 2.16 2.96
C ALA A 55 5.27 2.26 4.49
N GLU A 56 4.95 3.44 5.03
CA GLU A 56 4.91 3.64 6.47
C GLU A 56 3.76 2.86 7.11
N LEU A 57 2.62 2.77 6.43
CA LEU A 57 1.51 1.97 6.93
C LEU A 57 1.90 0.49 7.08
N LEU A 58 2.73 0.00 6.16
CA LEU A 58 3.18 -1.39 6.22
C LEU A 58 4.13 -1.66 7.38
N GLU A 59 4.65 -0.63 8.03
CA GLU A 59 5.49 -0.80 9.21
C GLU A 59 4.67 -0.88 10.50
N LEU A 60 3.38 -0.59 10.44
CA LEU A 60 2.52 -0.67 11.61
C LEU A 60 2.20 -2.12 11.96
N GLN A 61 1.94 -2.36 13.23
CA GLN A 61 1.46 -3.66 13.67
C GLN A 61 0.02 -3.87 13.24
N ASP A 62 -0.35 -5.12 13.05
CA ASP A 62 -1.65 -5.48 12.51
C ASP A 62 -2.84 -4.88 13.25
N PRO A 63 -2.88 -4.85 14.60
CA PRO A 63 -4.03 -4.27 15.30
C PRO A 63 -4.28 -2.81 14.94
N LEU A 64 -3.22 -2.01 14.83
CA LEU A 64 -3.37 -0.61 14.47
C LEU A 64 -3.78 -0.45 13.01
N LEU A 65 -3.14 -1.19 12.12
CA LEU A 65 -3.49 -1.15 10.72
C LEU A 65 -4.95 -1.56 10.52
N MET A 66 -5.39 -2.59 11.21
CA MET A 66 -6.77 -3.04 11.14
C MET A 66 -7.73 -1.95 11.65
N SER A 67 -7.36 -1.23 12.71
CA SER A 67 -8.17 -0.12 13.22
C SER A 67 -8.43 0.94 12.17
N TYR A 68 -7.41 1.23 11.35
CA TYR A 68 -7.58 2.16 10.24
C TYR A 68 -8.49 1.57 9.16
N MET A 69 -8.33 0.30 8.86
CA MET A 69 -9.10 -0.33 7.79
C MET A 69 -10.59 -0.43 8.12
N VAL A 70 -10.92 -0.65 9.38
CA VAL A 70 -12.34 -0.72 9.78
C VAL A 70 -12.91 0.65 10.19
N GLY A 71 -12.10 1.69 10.14
CA GLY A 71 -12.58 3.05 10.43
C GLY A 71 -12.69 3.38 11.90
N ARG A 72 -12.11 2.56 12.77
CA ARG A 72 -12.12 2.82 14.21
C ARG A 72 -11.22 3.99 14.57
N GLU A 73 -10.10 4.12 13.85
CA GLU A 73 -9.18 5.22 13.99
C GLU A 73 -8.91 5.84 12.63
N ILE A 74 -8.62 7.14 12.60
CA ILE A 74 -8.31 7.87 11.40
C ILE A 74 -6.87 8.37 11.53
N PRO A 75 -5.99 8.12 10.55
CA PRO A 75 -4.63 8.65 10.62
C PRO A 75 -4.63 10.18 10.74
N ALA A 76 -3.71 10.69 11.57
CA ALA A 76 -3.62 12.13 11.78
C ALA A 76 -3.10 12.86 10.52
N ASP A 77 -2.23 12.20 9.78
CA ASP A 77 -1.67 12.78 8.56
C ASP A 77 -2.66 12.67 7.41
N ALA A 78 -2.88 13.80 6.71
CA ALA A 78 -3.88 13.86 5.64
C ALA A 78 -3.55 12.93 4.47
N VAL A 79 -2.27 12.82 4.11
CA VAL A 79 -1.87 11.95 3.00
C VAL A 79 -2.10 10.49 3.38
N THR A 80 -1.70 10.11 4.59
CA THR A 80 -1.92 8.76 5.10
C THR A 80 -3.41 8.43 5.16
N ALA A 81 -4.23 9.37 5.62
CA ALA A 81 -5.67 9.19 5.67
C ALA A 81 -6.25 8.96 4.27
N ARG A 82 -5.72 9.64 3.27
CA ARG A 82 -6.16 9.46 1.89
C ARG A 82 -5.83 8.05 1.39
N VAL A 83 -4.61 7.58 1.67
CA VAL A 83 -4.20 6.23 1.28
C VAL A 83 -5.09 5.20 1.96
N VAL A 84 -5.32 5.35 3.25
CA VAL A 84 -6.22 4.46 4.00
C VAL A 84 -7.62 4.47 3.38
N GLY A 85 -8.12 5.66 3.01
CA GLY A 85 -9.41 5.77 2.36
C GLY A 85 -9.51 4.97 1.07
N VAL A 86 -8.46 5.03 0.25
CA VAL A 86 -8.42 4.25 -0.98
C VAL A 86 -8.38 2.75 -0.67
N MET A 87 -7.58 2.34 0.31
CA MET A 87 -7.52 0.94 0.69
C MET A 87 -8.88 0.42 1.16
N ARG A 88 -9.60 1.24 1.92
CA ARG A 88 -10.92 0.85 2.42
C ARG A 88 -11.93 0.63 1.29
N THR A 89 -11.77 1.31 0.16
CA THR A 89 -12.67 1.07 -0.96
C THR A 89 -12.54 -0.34 -1.52
N LEU A 90 -11.41 -0.98 -1.30
CA LEU A 90 -11.21 -2.35 -1.76
C LEU A 90 -12.06 -3.35 -1.00
N LEU A 91 -12.44 -3.04 0.24
CA LEU A 91 -13.36 -3.88 1.00
C LEU A 91 -14.71 -3.97 0.29
N ASN A 92 -15.20 -2.83 -0.17
CA ASN A 92 -16.48 -2.77 -0.86
C ASN A 92 -16.43 -3.42 -2.23
N SER A 93 -15.28 -3.34 -2.90
CA SER A 93 -15.10 -3.95 -4.21
C SER A 93 -15.18 -5.46 -4.16
N THR A 94 -14.70 -6.07 -3.08
CA THR A 94 -14.73 -7.52 -2.94
C THR A 94 -16.11 -8.04 -2.60
N ASP A 95 -16.95 -7.22 -2.00
CA ASP A 95 -18.29 -7.61 -1.62
C ASP A 95 -19.21 -7.82 -2.81
N GLY A 96 -18.87 -7.24 -3.95
CA GLY A 96 -19.69 -7.36 -5.13
C GLY A 96 -19.44 -8.58 -5.98
N VAL A 97 -18.58 -9.46 -5.52
CA VAL A 97 -18.18 -10.63 -6.31
C VAL A 97 -19.02 -11.83 -5.98
#